data_a98df464acf32810e202e2518e4a1d83
#
_entry.id   a98df464acf32810e202e2518e4a1d83
#
_cell.length_a   1.000
_cell.length_b   1.000
_cell.length_c   1.000
_cell.angle_alpha   90.00
_cell.angle_beta   90.00
_cell.angle_gamma   90.00
#
_symmetry.space_group_name_H-M   'P 1'
#
loop_
_entity.id
_entity.type
_entity.pdbx_description
1 polymer ?
#
loop_
_entity_poly.entity_id
_entity_poly.type
_entity_poly.pdbx_seq_one_letter_code
_entity_poly.pdbx_strand_id
1 'polypeptide(L)' 'MKRYVITTGTVTQAIKGRDVLRKKGFKVSVSKSSEVIPNSGCGYSIVLEGGNITEGEKLLRRAGIRIQSITEK' A
#
# COMPACT_ATOMS: atom_id res chain seq x y z
N MET A 1 7.69 8.85 -13.12
CA MET A 1 6.81 8.81 -11.96
C MET A 1 7.28 7.76 -10.97
N LYS A 2 7.27 8.11 -9.71
CA LYS A 2 7.73 7.18 -8.67
C LYS A 2 6.60 6.24 -8.26
N ARG A 3 6.97 5.02 -7.97
CA ARG A 3 6.03 3.99 -7.54
C ARG A 3 6.44 3.50 -6.15
N TYR A 4 5.49 3.43 -5.25
CA TYR A 4 5.75 2.97 -3.89
C TYR A 4 4.97 1.71 -3.62
N VAL A 5 5.60 0.76 -2.91
CA VAL A 5 4.97 -0.48 -2.51
C VAL A 5 4.82 -0.47 -1.01
N ILE A 6 3.58 -0.51 -0.55
CA ILE A 6 3.27 -0.48 0.88
C ILE A 6 2.81 -1.87 1.29
N THR A 7 3.61 -2.54 2.11
CA THR A 7 3.30 -3.89 2.55
C THR A 7 2.43 -3.86 3.79
N THR A 8 1.31 -4.56 3.73
CA THR A 8 0.39 -4.68 4.87
C THR A 8 0.38 -6.12 5.37
N GLY A 9 -0.19 -6.32 6.54
CA GLY A 9 -0.19 -7.65 7.16
C GLY A 9 -1.21 -8.62 6.58
N THR A 10 -2.32 -8.13 6.05
CA THR A 10 -3.38 -8.97 5.53
C THR A 10 -3.97 -8.38 4.26
N VAL A 11 -4.64 -9.25 3.49
CA VAL A 11 -5.32 -8.81 2.27
C VAL A 11 -6.46 -7.84 2.60
N THR A 12 -7.13 -8.06 3.71
CA THR A 12 -8.22 -7.18 4.13
C THR A 12 -7.73 -5.75 4.34
N GLN A 13 -6.59 -5.61 5.00
CA GLN A 13 -6.01 -4.29 5.22
C GLN A 13 -5.52 -3.67 3.92
N ALA A 14 -4.97 -4.47 3.03
CA ALA A 14 -4.51 -3.97 1.73
C ALA A 14 -5.68 -3.39 0.92
N ILE A 15 -6.79 -4.11 0.87
CA ILE A 15 -7.98 -3.67 0.15
C ILE A 15 -8.55 -2.39 0.79
N LYS A 16 -8.64 -2.40 2.11
CA LYS A 16 -9.15 -1.23 2.84
C LYS A 16 -8.27 0.00 2.60
N GLY A 17 -6.96 -0.18 2.64
CA GLY A 17 -6.02 0.91 2.38
C GLY A 17 -6.13 1.43 0.95
N ARG A 18 -6.27 0.51 -0.01
CA ARG A 18 -6.47 0.90 -1.39
C ARG A 18 -7.71 1.78 -1.53
N ASP A 19 -8.81 1.38 -0.91
CA ASP A 19 -10.05 2.13 -1.00
C ASP A 19 -9.92 3.52 -0.37
N VAL A 20 -9.24 3.61 0.77
CA VAL A 20 -9.01 4.89 1.43
C VAL A 20 -8.23 5.84 0.51
N LEU A 21 -7.17 5.35 -0.10
CA LEU A 21 -6.35 6.17 -0.99
C LEU A 21 -7.09 6.53 -2.27
N ARG A 22 -7.86 5.60 -2.80
CA ARG A 22 -8.62 5.83 -4.02
C ARG A 22 -9.65 6.95 -3.85
N LYS A 23 -10.29 6.98 -2.69
CA LYS A 23 -11.25 8.05 -2.39
C LYS A 23 -10.61 9.42 -2.37
N LYS A 24 -9.32 9.49 -2.10
CA LYS A 24 -8.59 10.75 -2.08
C LYS A 24 -7.94 11.09 -3.42
N GLY A 25 -8.19 10.29 -4.45
CA GLY A 25 -7.69 10.58 -5.78
C GLY A 25 -6.35 9.97 -6.12
N PHE A 26 -5.81 9.10 -5.26
CA PHE A 26 -4.56 8.42 -5.55
C PHE A 26 -4.77 7.27 -6.53
N LYS A 27 -3.78 7.05 -7.38
CA LYS A 27 -3.75 5.87 -8.24
C LYS A 27 -3.12 4.73 -7.46
N VAL A 28 -3.93 3.76 -7.08
CA VAL A 28 -3.46 2.64 -6.26
C VAL A 28 -3.98 1.33 -6.80
N SER A 29 -3.23 0.27 -6.56
CA SER A 29 -3.65 -1.09 -6.88
C SER A 29 -3.13 -2.02 -5.79
N VAL A 30 -3.63 -3.25 -5.78
CA VAL A 30 -3.22 -4.26 -4.81
C VAL A 30 -2.50 -5.38 -5.54
N SER A 31 -1.34 -5.77 -5.02
CA SER A 31 -0.56 -6.88 -5.56
C SER A 31 -0.20 -7.84 -4.44
N LYS A 32 0.06 -9.09 -4.80
CA LYS A 32 0.57 -10.06 -3.84
C LYS A 32 1.99 -9.68 -3.45
N SER A 33 2.25 -9.67 -2.15
CA SER A 33 3.58 -9.32 -1.65
C SER A 33 4.67 -10.24 -2.18
N SER A 34 4.35 -11.52 -2.36
CA SER A 34 5.33 -12.49 -2.84
C SER A 34 5.81 -12.19 -4.26
N GLU A 35 5.06 -11.46 -5.05
CA GLU A 35 5.47 -11.07 -6.40
C GLU A 35 6.39 -9.86 -6.37
N VAL A 36 6.23 -9.00 -5.36
CA VAL A 36 6.98 -7.75 -5.24
C VAL A 36 8.17 -7.90 -4.30
N ILE A 37 7.96 -8.63 -3.20
CA ILE A 37 8.98 -8.88 -2.17
C ILE A 37 9.01 -10.40 -1.94
N PRO A 38 9.94 -11.11 -2.58
CA PRO A 38 9.92 -12.59 -2.61
C PRO A 38 9.90 -13.29 -1.25
N ASN A 39 10.48 -12.70 -0.23
CA ASN A 39 10.59 -13.36 1.08
C ASN A 39 9.66 -12.79 2.13
N SER A 40 8.63 -12.09 1.74
CA SER A 40 7.74 -11.44 2.69
C SER A 40 6.63 -12.34 3.21
N GLY A 41 6.54 -13.58 2.75
CA GLY A 41 5.51 -14.51 3.21
C GLY A 41 4.14 -14.24 2.58
N CYS A 42 3.09 -14.59 3.30
CA CYS A 42 1.72 -14.39 2.82
C CYS A 42 1.25 -12.99 3.13
N GLY A 43 0.84 -12.26 2.12
CA GLY A 43 0.33 -10.91 2.32
C GLY A 43 0.15 -10.21 1.01
N TYR A 44 -0.38 -9.02 1.11
CA TYR A 44 -0.64 -8.18 -0.06
C TYR A 44 -0.02 -6.81 0.16
N SER A 45 0.35 -6.18 -0.94
CA SER A 45 0.91 -4.84 -0.92
C SER A 45 0.03 -3.89 -1.71
N ILE A 46 0.04 -2.64 -1.29
CA ILE A 46 -0.62 -1.57 -2.02
C ILE A 46 0.44 -0.89 -2.88
N VAL A 47 0.19 -0.81 -4.17
CA VAL A 47 1.09 -0.12 -5.09
C VAL A 47 0.52 1.26 -5.35
N LEU A 48 1.26 2.28 -4.93
CA LEU A 48 0.87 3.67 -5.12
C LEU A 48 1.66 4.24 -6.30
N GLU A 49 0.96 4.67 -7.33
CA GLU A 49 1.59 5.25 -8.52
C GLU A 49 1.38 6.75 -8.53
N GLY A 50 2.47 7.49 -8.49
CA GLY A 50 2.39 8.94 -8.45
C GLY A 50 1.84 9.44 -7.12
N GLY A 51 1.79 10.73 -6.94
CA GLY A 51 1.27 11.31 -5.72
C GLY A 51 2.28 11.36 -4.58
N ASN A 52 1.81 11.78 -3.42
CA ASN A 52 2.64 12.01 -2.25
C ASN A 52 2.56 10.84 -1.28
N ILE A 53 3.65 10.09 -1.16
CA ILE A 53 3.69 8.93 -0.26
C ILE A 53 3.47 9.33 1.20
N THR A 54 3.98 10.49 1.60
CA THR A 54 3.82 10.96 2.97
C THR A 54 2.34 11.14 3.31
N GLU A 55 1.59 11.72 2.40
CA GLU A 55 0.16 11.91 2.57
C GLU A 55 -0.57 10.57 2.55
N GLY A 56 -0.20 9.69 1.63
CA GLY A 56 -0.77 8.35 1.57
C GLY A 56 -0.55 7.58 2.85
N GLU A 57 0.65 7.65 3.40
CA GLU A 57 0.95 6.99 4.66
C GLU A 57 0.08 7.52 5.80
N LYS A 58 -0.07 8.83 5.87
CA LYS A 58 -0.91 9.43 6.90
C LYS A 58 -2.36 8.96 6.80
N LEU A 59 -2.88 8.90 5.59
CA LEU A 59 -4.25 8.44 5.39
C LEU A 59 -4.43 6.98 5.82
N LEU A 60 -3.45 6.14 5.50
CA LEU A 60 -3.50 4.74 5.88
C LEU A 60 -3.46 4.59 7.40
N ARG A 61 -2.59 5.32 8.07
CA ARG A 61 -2.49 5.27 9.52
C ARG A 61 -3.78 5.74 10.20
N ARG A 62 -4.40 6.78 9.65
CA ARG A 62 -5.67 7.27 10.16
C ARG A 62 -6.79 6.24 10.02
N ALA A 63 -6.73 5.44 8.97
CA ALA A 63 -7.72 4.40 8.73
C ALA A 63 -7.48 3.15 9.57
N GLY A 64 -6.42 3.12 10.37
CA GLY A 64 -6.08 1.96 11.18
C GLY A 64 -5.35 0.87 10.42
N ILE A 65 -4.78 1.19 9.29
CA ILE A 65 -4.04 0.23 8.48
C ILE A 65 -2.64 0.06 9.05
N ARG A 66 -2.24 -1.18 9.30
CA ARG A 66 -0.90 -1.49 9.74
C ARG A 66 0.03 -1.56 8.55
N ILE A 67 1.00 -0.67 8.52
CA ILE A 67 2.02 -0.65 7.48
C ILE A 67 3.24 -1.40 7.99
N GLN A 68 3.61 -2.48 7.30
CA GLN A 68 4.81 -3.24 7.66
C GLN A 68 6.05 -2.60 7.05
N SER A 69 5.97 -2.24 5.79
CA SER A 69 7.10 -1.59 5.14
C SER A 69 6.62 -0.77 3.94
N ILE A 70 7.43 0.20 3.56
CA ILE A 70 7.21 1.02 2.37
C ILE A 70 8.49 0.97 1.56
N THR A 71 8.38 0.57 0.31
CA THR A 71 9.52 0.49 -0.60
C THR A 71 9.25 1.34 -1.83
N GLU A 72 10.23 2.13 -2.22
CA GLU A 72 10.16 2.91 -3.46
C GLU A 72 10.70 2.06 -4.61
N LYS A 73 9.99 2.10 -5.72
CA LYS A 73 10.45 1.41 -6.93
C LYS A 73 10.65 2.33 -8.09
#